data_c6e328f4bcd7d40b1d6cb3b3c3a43a29
#
_entry.id   c6e328f4bcd7d40b1d6cb3b3c3a43a29
#
_cell.length_a   1.000
_cell.length_b   1.000
_cell.length_c   1.000
_cell.angle_alpha   90.00
_cell.angle_beta   90.00
_cell.angle_gamma   90.00
#
_symmetry.space_group_name_H-M   'P 1'
#
loop_
_entity.id
_entity.type
_entity.pdbx_description
1 polymer ?
#
loop_
_entity_poly.entity_id
_entity_poly.type
_entity_poly.pdbx_seq_one_letter_code
_entity_poly.pdbx_strand_id
1 'polypeptide(L)'
;VGGYCIDDFHGLWNIGRFSYWYAVPLTVVAAVGIINAINLVDGVNGLSSGYCIMACLIFGTLFFLSGEESMTILAVVSVGALIPFFLHNVFGKTSKMFIGDGGTLVMGVVMSVFVIAILQNGSRVAAYVNPNVGLVPFTLAVLSVPVFDTLRVMSTRILKGTSPFRPDKTHLHHMFIDLGCSHVATTLAILGVNMFVVLCWWALEASGFSIAVQLYAVIAVSLLVTSGLYHFMQWHICRDTRFMRAMRRLGYKTHISRTGIFFWLQQVMDRV
;
A
#
# COMPACT_ATOMS: atom_id res chain seq x y z
N VAL A 1 -4.96 -29.04 -7.46
CA VAL A 1 -4.67 -27.61 -7.51
C VAL A 1 -3.85 -27.31 -6.27
N GLY A 2 -2.57 -27.00 -6.48
CA GLY A 2 -1.55 -27.10 -5.43
C GLY A 2 -1.68 -26.04 -4.35
N GLY A 3 -2.30 -26.35 -3.26
CA GLY A 3 -2.10 -25.83 -1.91
C GLY A 3 -1.86 -24.32 -1.63
N TYR A 4 -1.84 -23.48 -2.64
CA TYR A 4 -1.62 -22.04 -2.51
C TYR A 4 -2.96 -21.33 -2.26
N CYS A 5 -3.34 -21.22 -1.00
CA CYS A 5 -4.50 -20.44 -0.58
C CYS A 5 -4.29 -19.89 0.84
N ILE A 6 -5.04 -18.87 1.18
CA ILE A 6 -5.11 -18.33 2.54
C ILE A 6 -5.95 -19.31 3.34
N ASP A 7 -5.32 -20.26 4.01
CA ASP A 7 -5.99 -21.32 4.75
C ASP A 7 -5.57 -21.42 6.21
N ASP A 8 -4.70 -20.50 6.67
CA ASP A 8 -4.30 -20.40 8.07
C ASP A 8 -4.16 -18.93 8.50
N PHE A 9 -4.71 -18.58 9.65
CA PHE A 9 -4.53 -17.26 10.25
C PHE A 9 -3.45 -17.22 11.33
N HIS A 10 -2.67 -18.29 11.44
CA HIS A 10 -1.50 -18.40 12.30
C HIS A 10 -1.75 -17.91 13.74
N GLY A 11 -2.74 -18.50 14.38
CA GLY A 11 -3.08 -18.23 15.78
C GLY A 11 -4.05 -17.09 16.04
N LEU A 12 -4.46 -16.33 15.01
CA LEU A 12 -5.48 -15.31 15.19
C LEU A 12 -6.83 -15.95 15.60
N TRP A 13 -7.41 -15.48 16.70
CA TRP A 13 -8.65 -15.99 17.31
C TRP A 13 -8.64 -17.50 17.65
N ASN A 14 -7.47 -18.11 17.75
CA ASN A 14 -7.29 -19.56 17.90
C ASN A 14 -7.99 -20.39 16.81
N ILE A 15 -8.22 -19.78 15.66
CA ILE A 15 -8.74 -20.45 14.47
C ILE A 15 -7.54 -21.18 13.84
N GLY A 16 -7.64 -22.48 13.72
CA GLY A 16 -6.67 -23.30 13.00
C GLY A 16 -6.86 -23.23 11.48
N ARG A 17 -6.40 -24.26 10.80
CA ARG A 17 -6.51 -24.37 9.36
C ARG A 17 -7.97 -24.42 8.89
N PHE A 18 -8.26 -23.62 7.84
CA PHE A 18 -9.58 -23.62 7.20
C PHE A 18 -9.77 -24.80 6.26
N SER A 19 -11.02 -25.24 6.16
CA SER A 19 -11.41 -26.14 5.07
C SER A 19 -11.24 -25.45 3.72
N TYR A 20 -10.86 -26.20 2.70
CA TYR A 20 -10.70 -25.76 1.32
C TYR A 20 -11.90 -24.93 0.80
N TRP A 21 -13.10 -25.31 1.19
CA TRP A 21 -14.35 -24.62 0.79
C TRP A 21 -14.44 -23.18 1.28
N TYR A 22 -13.77 -22.82 2.37
CA TYR A 22 -13.69 -21.45 2.88
C TYR A 22 -12.40 -20.76 2.43
N ALA A 23 -11.30 -21.49 2.36
CA ALA A 23 -9.99 -20.95 2.00
C ALA A 23 -9.96 -20.43 0.56
N VAL A 24 -10.57 -21.15 -0.39
CA VAL A 24 -10.54 -20.72 -1.81
C VAL A 24 -11.34 -19.45 -2.06
N PRO A 25 -12.62 -19.32 -1.65
CA PRO A 25 -13.36 -18.07 -1.79
C PRO A 25 -12.66 -16.88 -1.09
N LEU A 26 -12.13 -17.09 0.12
CA LEU A 26 -11.38 -16.08 0.85
C LEU A 26 -10.15 -15.61 0.06
N THR A 27 -9.37 -16.55 -0.49
CA THR A 27 -8.19 -16.25 -1.30
C THR A 27 -8.55 -15.45 -2.55
N VAL A 28 -9.62 -15.84 -3.25
CA VAL A 28 -10.08 -15.13 -4.45
C VAL A 28 -10.51 -13.70 -4.11
N VAL A 29 -11.31 -13.52 -3.06
CA VAL A 29 -11.77 -12.20 -2.63
C VAL A 29 -10.57 -11.33 -2.20
N ALA A 30 -9.64 -11.88 -1.42
CA ALA A 30 -8.45 -11.16 -0.99
C ALA A 30 -7.57 -10.78 -2.19
N ALA A 31 -7.28 -11.71 -3.09
CA ALA A 31 -6.45 -11.45 -4.27
C ALA A 31 -7.08 -10.39 -5.19
N VAL A 32 -8.37 -10.52 -5.53
CA VAL A 32 -9.08 -9.53 -6.36
C VAL A 32 -9.10 -8.17 -5.66
N GLY A 33 -9.33 -8.14 -4.35
CA GLY A 33 -9.29 -6.91 -3.54
C GLY A 33 -7.92 -6.23 -3.57
N ILE A 34 -6.84 -6.99 -3.39
CA ILE A 34 -5.46 -6.47 -3.43
C ILE A 34 -5.12 -5.96 -4.84
N ILE A 35 -5.43 -6.73 -5.88
CA ILE A 35 -5.16 -6.35 -7.28
C ILE A 35 -5.86 -5.01 -7.60
N ASN A 36 -7.14 -4.89 -7.27
CA ASN A 36 -7.88 -3.64 -7.48
C ASN A 36 -7.32 -2.49 -6.63
N ALA A 37 -6.96 -2.75 -5.38
CA ALA A 37 -6.42 -1.72 -4.50
C ALA A 37 -5.09 -1.16 -5.02
N ILE A 38 -4.18 -2.00 -5.50
CA ILE A 38 -2.91 -1.59 -6.12
C ILE A 38 -3.15 -0.81 -7.42
N ASN A 39 -4.09 -1.25 -8.25
CA ASN A 39 -4.44 -0.55 -9.50
C ASN A 39 -5.02 0.85 -9.22
N LEU A 40 -5.87 1.00 -8.22
CA LEU A 40 -6.51 2.28 -7.88
C LEU A 40 -5.57 3.30 -7.19
N VAL A 41 -4.40 2.90 -6.73
CA VAL A 41 -3.37 3.81 -6.19
C VAL A 41 -2.66 4.58 -7.32
N ASP A 42 -2.73 4.13 -8.57
CA ASP A 42 -2.03 4.76 -9.70
C ASP A 42 -2.75 6.03 -10.18
N GLY A 43 -2.54 7.13 -9.49
CA GLY A 43 -3.10 8.45 -9.85
C GLY A 43 -2.09 9.59 -9.73
N VAL A 44 -0.89 9.33 -9.19
CA VAL A 44 0.16 10.32 -8.93
C VAL A 44 1.52 9.74 -9.32
N ASN A 45 2.38 10.58 -9.94
CA ASN A 45 3.71 10.12 -10.38
C ASN A 45 4.50 9.52 -9.23
N GLY A 46 5.01 8.30 -9.45
CA GLY A 46 5.80 7.55 -8.50
C GLY A 46 5.03 6.89 -7.36
N LEU A 47 3.72 7.12 -7.23
CA LEU A 47 2.98 6.58 -6.09
C LEU A 47 2.83 5.06 -6.19
N SER A 48 2.31 4.53 -7.28
CA SER A 48 2.12 3.09 -7.46
C SER A 48 3.45 2.33 -7.46
N SER A 49 4.43 2.81 -8.24
CA SER A 49 5.75 2.17 -8.30
C SER A 49 6.52 2.29 -6.98
N GLY A 50 6.54 3.47 -6.36
CA GLY A 50 7.20 3.68 -5.07
C GLY A 50 6.55 2.86 -3.95
N TYR A 51 5.22 2.74 -3.97
CA TYR A 51 4.49 1.89 -3.05
C TYR A 51 4.86 0.41 -3.22
N CYS A 52 4.84 -0.09 -4.45
CA CYS A 52 5.20 -1.48 -4.74
C CYS A 52 6.68 -1.78 -4.40
N ILE A 53 7.61 -0.83 -4.64
CA ILE A 53 9.00 -0.96 -4.20
C ILE A 53 9.06 -1.12 -2.67
N MET A 54 8.39 -0.24 -1.92
CA MET A 54 8.35 -0.29 -0.46
C MET A 54 7.79 -1.62 0.05
N ALA A 55 6.65 -2.05 -0.49
CA ALA A 55 6.01 -3.32 -0.10
C ALA A 55 6.88 -4.54 -0.45
N CYS A 56 7.50 -4.56 -1.65
CA CYS A 56 8.45 -5.61 -2.04
C CYS A 56 9.68 -5.66 -1.12
N LEU A 57 10.19 -4.52 -0.68
CA LEU A 57 11.31 -4.49 0.26
C LEU A 57 10.91 -5.05 1.62
N ILE A 58 9.74 -4.71 2.14
CA ILE A 58 9.25 -5.21 3.43
C ILE A 58 8.98 -6.73 3.37
N PHE A 59 8.17 -7.19 2.40
CA PHE A 59 7.88 -8.61 2.23
C PHE A 59 9.14 -9.40 1.87
N GLY A 60 9.97 -8.88 0.95
CA GLY A 60 11.20 -9.51 0.50
C GLY A 60 12.20 -9.72 1.63
N THR A 61 12.33 -8.75 2.54
CA THR A 61 13.17 -8.89 3.74
C THR A 61 12.69 -10.04 4.62
N LEU A 62 11.38 -10.14 4.85
CA LEU A 62 10.80 -11.22 5.64
C LEU A 62 10.98 -12.59 4.96
N PHE A 63 10.79 -12.69 3.65
CA PHE A 63 11.04 -13.91 2.88
C PHE A 63 12.51 -14.31 2.90
N PHE A 64 13.43 -13.36 2.75
CA PHE A 64 14.85 -13.62 2.83
C PHE A 64 15.25 -14.19 4.20
N LEU A 65 14.79 -13.57 5.27
CA LEU A 65 15.08 -14.03 6.63
C LEU A 65 14.48 -15.40 6.95
N SER A 66 13.33 -15.73 6.37
CA SER A 66 12.66 -17.04 6.56
C SER A 66 13.15 -18.15 5.62
N GLY A 67 14.10 -17.84 4.72
CA GLY A 67 14.62 -18.78 3.73
C GLY A 67 13.64 -19.13 2.61
N GLU A 68 12.64 -18.27 2.36
CA GLU A 68 11.69 -18.44 1.25
C GLU A 68 12.30 -17.85 -0.04
N GLU A 69 13.18 -18.63 -0.68
CA GLU A 69 14.01 -18.16 -1.81
C GLU A 69 13.20 -17.69 -3.01
N SER A 70 12.14 -18.41 -3.39
CA SER A 70 11.31 -18.08 -4.55
C SER A 70 10.65 -16.72 -4.41
N MET A 71 10.08 -16.42 -3.24
CA MET A 71 9.43 -15.14 -2.96
C MET A 71 10.46 -14.01 -2.79
N THR A 72 11.62 -14.32 -2.24
CA THR A 72 12.75 -13.38 -2.16
C THR A 72 13.21 -12.94 -3.55
N ILE A 73 13.41 -13.90 -4.47
CA ILE A 73 13.80 -13.61 -5.86
C ILE A 73 12.72 -12.76 -6.54
N LEU A 74 11.45 -13.13 -6.40
CA LEU A 74 10.33 -12.37 -6.98
C LEU A 74 10.31 -10.93 -6.45
N ALA A 75 10.54 -10.72 -5.16
CA ALA A 75 10.59 -9.38 -4.56
C ALA A 75 11.76 -8.56 -5.10
N VAL A 76 12.98 -9.13 -5.16
CA VAL A 76 14.17 -8.45 -5.66
C VAL A 76 14.04 -8.09 -7.13
N VAL A 77 13.55 -9.01 -7.97
CA VAL A 77 13.32 -8.77 -9.40
C VAL A 77 12.28 -7.65 -9.59
N SER A 78 11.19 -7.67 -8.80
CA SER A 78 10.16 -6.62 -8.85
C SER A 78 10.73 -5.25 -8.48
N VAL A 79 11.54 -5.16 -7.42
CA VAL A 79 12.23 -3.92 -7.04
C VAL A 79 13.17 -3.46 -8.15
N GLY A 80 13.99 -4.36 -8.70
CA GLY A 80 14.93 -4.06 -9.79
C GLY A 80 14.23 -3.52 -11.04
N ALA A 81 13.09 -4.08 -11.41
CA ALA A 81 12.29 -3.62 -12.54
C ALA A 81 11.61 -2.27 -12.28
N LEU A 82 11.15 -2.03 -11.05
CA LEU A 82 10.41 -0.82 -10.69
C LEU A 82 11.28 0.41 -10.45
N ILE A 83 12.55 0.25 -10.03
CA ILE A 83 13.43 1.39 -9.75
C ILE A 83 13.67 2.28 -10.98
N PRO A 84 14.11 1.77 -12.15
CA PRO A 84 14.26 2.58 -13.35
C PRO A 84 12.95 3.24 -13.75
N PHE A 85 11.86 2.48 -13.69
CA PHE A 85 10.52 2.97 -13.99
C PHE A 85 10.12 4.13 -13.07
N PHE A 86 10.31 3.99 -11.75
CA PHE A 86 10.03 5.04 -10.75
C PHE A 86 10.83 6.32 -11.07
N LEU A 87 12.12 6.18 -11.38
CA LEU A 87 12.98 7.31 -11.70
C LEU A 87 12.49 8.08 -12.93
N HIS A 88 12.16 7.37 -14.02
CA HIS A 88 11.61 8.00 -15.23
C HIS A 88 10.22 8.61 -15.00
N ASN A 89 9.37 7.98 -14.21
CA ASN A 89 8.04 8.48 -13.90
C ASN A 89 8.08 9.76 -13.05
N VAL A 90 9.01 9.84 -12.09
CA VAL A 90 9.12 10.96 -11.14
C VAL A 90 9.94 12.11 -11.72
N PHE A 91 11.10 11.81 -12.32
CA PHE A 91 12.07 12.82 -12.74
C PHE A 91 12.08 13.06 -14.25
N GLY A 92 11.68 12.09 -15.09
CA GLY A 92 11.63 12.25 -16.54
C GLY A 92 10.63 13.34 -16.95
N LYS A 93 11.02 14.17 -17.93
CA LYS A 93 10.15 15.15 -18.57
C LYS A 93 9.80 14.71 -19.99
N THR A 94 10.81 14.45 -20.81
CA THR A 94 10.67 13.94 -22.19
C THR A 94 10.64 12.42 -22.21
N SER A 95 11.37 11.77 -21.30
CA SER A 95 11.44 10.31 -21.13
C SER A 95 10.43 9.76 -20.13
N LYS A 96 9.38 10.51 -19.80
CA LYS A 96 8.40 10.12 -18.76
C LYS A 96 7.67 8.86 -19.12
N MET A 97 7.70 7.90 -18.20
CA MET A 97 7.04 6.59 -18.33
C MET A 97 5.84 6.51 -17.37
N PHE A 98 4.80 5.79 -17.79
CA PHE A 98 3.63 5.47 -16.98
C PHE A 98 3.49 3.96 -16.85
N ILE A 99 3.19 3.47 -15.64
CA ILE A 99 3.06 2.03 -15.39
C ILE A 99 1.84 1.44 -16.09
N GLY A 100 0.77 2.24 -16.17
CA GLY A 100 -0.50 1.85 -16.75
C GLY A 100 -1.18 0.68 -16.02
N ASP A 101 -2.41 0.38 -16.43
CA ASP A 101 -3.21 -0.66 -15.78
C ASP A 101 -2.55 -2.04 -15.84
N GLY A 102 -1.87 -2.37 -16.95
CA GLY A 102 -1.17 -3.65 -17.10
C GLY A 102 -0.09 -3.86 -16.03
N GLY A 103 0.74 -2.84 -15.79
CA GLY A 103 1.80 -2.92 -14.80
C GLY A 103 1.28 -2.95 -13.36
N THR A 104 0.28 -2.13 -13.03
CA THR A 104 -0.33 -2.12 -11.70
C THR A 104 -1.08 -3.42 -11.39
N LEU A 105 -1.77 -4.01 -12.37
CA LEU A 105 -2.41 -5.31 -12.22
C LEU A 105 -1.38 -6.42 -11.97
N VAL A 106 -0.26 -6.44 -12.71
CA VAL A 106 0.84 -7.39 -12.47
C VAL A 106 1.39 -7.23 -11.06
N MET A 107 1.65 -6.00 -10.61
CA MET A 107 2.12 -5.77 -9.24
C MET A 107 1.09 -6.14 -8.18
N GLY A 108 -0.20 -5.95 -8.47
CA GLY A 108 -1.29 -6.43 -7.62
C GLY A 108 -1.30 -7.95 -7.46
N VAL A 109 -1.03 -8.68 -8.55
CA VAL A 109 -0.85 -10.15 -8.50
C VAL A 109 0.36 -10.51 -7.65
N VAL A 110 1.52 -9.85 -7.83
CA VAL A 110 2.72 -10.07 -7.00
C VAL A 110 2.41 -9.88 -5.51
N MET A 111 1.75 -8.78 -5.14
CA MET A 111 1.34 -8.52 -3.74
C MET A 111 0.40 -9.60 -3.22
N SER A 112 -0.54 -10.07 -4.04
CA SER A 112 -1.46 -11.16 -3.67
C SER A 112 -0.71 -12.48 -3.43
N VAL A 113 0.26 -12.80 -4.28
CA VAL A 113 1.12 -13.98 -4.13
C VAL A 113 1.92 -13.91 -2.83
N PHE A 114 2.46 -12.74 -2.47
CA PHE A 114 3.18 -12.57 -1.20
C PHE A 114 2.27 -12.80 0.02
N VAL A 115 1.06 -12.25 0.00
CA VAL A 115 0.09 -12.46 1.08
C VAL A 115 -0.30 -13.94 1.19
N ILE A 116 -0.55 -14.61 0.07
CA ILE A 116 -0.87 -16.04 0.06
C ILE A 116 0.30 -16.86 0.59
N ALA A 117 1.54 -16.57 0.15
CA ALA A 117 2.73 -17.28 0.61
C ALA A 117 2.96 -17.14 2.12
N ILE A 118 2.54 -16.02 2.72
CA ILE A 118 2.63 -15.81 4.18
C ILE A 118 1.49 -16.53 4.91
N LEU A 119 0.26 -16.46 4.39
CA LEU A 119 -0.96 -16.93 5.08
C LEU A 119 -1.41 -18.33 4.68
N GLN A 120 -0.61 -19.06 3.90
CA GLN A 120 -0.85 -20.47 3.64
C GLN A 120 -0.37 -21.35 4.80
N ASN A 121 -1.04 -22.47 5.02
CA ASN A 121 -0.55 -23.49 5.96
C ASN A 121 0.81 -24.04 5.50
N GLY A 122 1.73 -24.20 6.43
CA GLY A 122 3.11 -24.63 6.13
C GLY A 122 4.00 -23.52 5.55
N SER A 123 3.61 -22.24 5.69
CA SER A 123 4.44 -21.10 5.33
C SER A 123 5.79 -21.13 6.06
N ARG A 124 6.89 -20.97 5.33
CA ARG A 124 8.23 -20.84 5.93
C ARG A 124 8.34 -19.60 6.81
N VAL A 125 7.63 -18.53 6.43
CA VAL A 125 7.53 -17.30 7.24
C VAL A 125 6.92 -17.61 8.60
N ALA A 126 5.79 -18.33 8.63
CA ALA A 126 5.15 -18.72 9.88
C ALA A 126 6.00 -19.64 10.75
N ALA A 127 6.81 -20.51 10.13
CA ALA A 127 7.76 -21.36 10.84
C ALA A 127 8.98 -20.58 11.39
N TYR A 128 9.33 -19.47 10.76
CA TYR A 128 10.48 -18.64 11.15
C TYR A 128 10.17 -17.67 12.28
N VAL A 129 9.01 -17.00 12.23
CA VAL A 129 8.65 -15.96 13.20
C VAL A 129 8.16 -16.56 14.52
N ASN A 130 8.24 -15.78 15.59
CA ASN A 130 7.65 -16.16 16.87
C ASN A 130 6.14 -16.37 16.75
N PRO A 131 5.53 -17.32 17.49
CA PRO A 131 4.09 -17.57 17.43
C PRO A 131 3.19 -16.37 17.76
N ASN A 132 3.72 -15.36 18.44
CA ASN A 132 2.99 -14.14 18.80
C ASN A 132 3.01 -13.06 17.71
N VAL A 133 3.78 -13.27 16.63
CA VAL A 133 3.81 -12.34 15.48
C VAL A 133 2.53 -12.49 14.68
N GLY A 134 1.75 -11.44 14.64
CA GLY A 134 0.50 -11.40 13.87
C GLY A 134 0.76 -11.29 12.37
N LEU A 135 0.76 -12.39 11.63
CA LEU A 135 1.00 -12.38 10.18
C LEU A 135 -0.16 -11.75 9.38
N VAL A 136 -1.40 -11.95 9.81
CA VAL A 136 -2.57 -11.24 9.22
C VAL A 136 -2.48 -9.74 9.48
N PRO A 137 -2.29 -9.24 10.72
CA PRO A 137 -2.07 -7.80 10.94
C PRO A 137 -0.86 -7.25 10.20
N PHE A 138 0.24 -8.00 10.07
CA PHE A 138 1.41 -7.60 9.29
C PHE A 138 1.08 -7.36 7.82
N THR A 139 0.46 -8.32 7.14
CA THR A 139 0.09 -8.19 5.74
C THR A 139 -0.89 -7.03 5.51
N LEU A 140 -1.85 -6.84 6.41
CA LEU A 140 -2.76 -5.70 6.38
C LEU A 140 -2.05 -4.37 6.64
N ALA A 141 -1.07 -4.31 7.54
CA ALA A 141 -0.29 -3.10 7.79
C ALA A 141 0.52 -2.69 6.56
N VAL A 142 1.19 -3.64 5.89
CA VAL A 142 1.94 -3.38 4.67
C VAL A 142 1.02 -2.89 3.55
N LEU A 143 -0.18 -3.43 3.42
CA LEU A 143 -1.16 -3.08 2.37
C LEU A 143 -2.22 -2.07 2.84
N SER A 144 -2.00 -1.38 3.98
CA SER A 144 -3.03 -0.60 4.67
C SER A 144 -3.63 0.50 3.79
N VAL A 145 -2.81 1.40 3.25
CA VAL A 145 -3.32 2.56 2.51
C VAL A 145 -4.09 2.14 1.25
N PRO A 146 -3.57 1.31 0.33
CA PRO A 146 -4.33 0.87 -0.84
C PRO A 146 -5.64 0.20 -0.48
N VAL A 147 -5.61 -0.75 0.45
CA VAL A 147 -6.79 -1.54 0.81
C VAL A 147 -7.85 -0.67 1.50
N PHE A 148 -7.47 0.07 2.55
CA PHE A 148 -8.45 0.84 3.33
C PHE A 148 -8.94 2.08 2.59
N ASP A 149 -8.11 2.73 1.75
CA ASP A 149 -8.57 3.84 0.90
C ASP A 149 -9.57 3.33 -0.17
N THR A 150 -9.28 2.19 -0.80
CA THR A 150 -10.21 1.56 -1.75
C THR A 150 -11.53 1.17 -1.08
N LEU A 151 -11.47 0.52 0.10
CA LEU A 151 -12.67 0.16 0.87
C LEU A 151 -13.50 1.40 1.25
N ARG A 152 -12.84 2.49 1.68
CA ARG A 152 -13.50 3.76 1.98
C ARG A 152 -14.24 4.31 0.76
N VAL A 153 -13.58 4.35 -0.39
CA VAL A 153 -14.16 4.88 -1.62
C VAL A 153 -15.34 4.01 -2.07
N MET A 154 -15.17 2.69 -2.11
CA MET A 154 -16.23 1.74 -2.48
C MET A 154 -17.43 1.85 -1.54
N SER A 155 -17.21 1.88 -0.22
CA SER A 155 -18.28 2.04 0.78
C SER A 155 -19.03 3.36 0.60
N THR A 156 -18.31 4.46 0.36
CA THR A 156 -18.93 5.78 0.11
C THR A 156 -19.79 5.76 -1.15
N ARG A 157 -19.39 5.07 -2.21
CA ARG A 157 -20.16 4.93 -3.45
C ARG A 157 -21.42 4.12 -3.22
N ILE A 158 -21.33 2.99 -2.53
CA ILE A 158 -22.47 2.13 -2.18
C ILE A 158 -23.49 2.92 -1.35
N LEU A 159 -23.04 3.65 -0.32
CA LEU A 159 -23.91 4.48 0.52
C LEU A 159 -24.60 5.61 -0.27
N LYS A 160 -24.01 6.09 -1.37
CA LYS A 160 -24.61 7.06 -2.28
C LYS A 160 -25.50 6.43 -3.37
N GLY A 161 -25.70 5.12 -3.34
CA GLY A 161 -26.50 4.40 -4.35
C GLY A 161 -25.83 4.33 -5.74
N THR A 162 -24.50 4.50 -5.81
CA THR A 162 -23.75 4.42 -7.07
C THR A 162 -22.90 3.16 -7.14
N SER A 163 -22.51 2.74 -8.35
CA SER A 163 -21.65 1.57 -8.53
C SER A 163 -20.32 1.74 -7.78
N PRO A 164 -19.88 0.73 -7.00
CA PRO A 164 -18.58 0.77 -6.31
C PRO A 164 -17.39 0.89 -7.27
N PHE A 165 -17.55 0.51 -8.53
CA PHE A 165 -16.52 0.54 -9.58
C PHE A 165 -16.55 1.81 -10.44
N ARG A 166 -17.41 2.77 -10.14
CA ARG A 166 -17.45 4.04 -10.90
C ARG A 166 -16.16 4.82 -10.69
N PRO A 167 -15.46 5.25 -11.76
CA PRO A 167 -14.29 6.11 -11.62
C PRO A 167 -14.66 7.44 -10.94
N ASP A 168 -13.86 7.88 -9.98
CA ASP A 168 -13.96 9.21 -9.39
C ASP A 168 -12.60 9.70 -8.85
N LYS A 169 -12.57 10.95 -8.38
CA LYS A 169 -11.36 11.59 -7.82
C LYS A 169 -11.41 11.71 -6.29
N THR A 170 -11.96 10.72 -5.60
CA THR A 170 -12.13 10.77 -4.15
C THR A 170 -11.05 10.01 -3.37
N HIS A 171 -10.06 9.43 -4.05
CA HIS A 171 -8.93 8.78 -3.40
C HIS A 171 -8.06 9.76 -2.61
N LEU A 172 -7.36 9.25 -1.58
CA LEU A 172 -6.54 10.05 -0.67
C LEU A 172 -5.48 10.89 -1.41
N HIS A 173 -4.87 10.35 -2.46
CA HIS A 173 -3.85 11.05 -3.24
C HIS A 173 -4.40 12.29 -3.98
N HIS A 174 -5.65 12.26 -4.43
CA HIS A 174 -6.27 13.43 -5.03
C HIS A 174 -6.43 14.58 -4.04
N MET A 175 -6.77 14.26 -2.79
CA MET A 175 -6.86 15.27 -1.73
C MET A 175 -5.54 16.02 -1.52
N PHE A 176 -4.38 15.32 -1.53
CA PHE A 176 -3.08 15.98 -1.42
C PHE A 176 -2.77 16.88 -2.63
N ILE A 177 -3.15 16.46 -3.84
CA ILE A 177 -3.01 17.28 -5.04
C ILE A 177 -3.91 18.52 -4.95
N ASP A 178 -5.14 18.40 -4.48
CA ASP A 178 -6.08 19.51 -4.29
C ASP A 178 -5.59 20.51 -3.22
N LEU A 179 -4.73 20.06 -2.31
CA LEU A 179 -3.99 20.91 -1.35
C LEU A 179 -2.81 21.65 -1.99
N GLY A 180 -2.55 21.45 -3.28
CA GLY A 180 -1.42 22.06 -3.98
C GLY A 180 -0.09 21.36 -3.73
N CYS A 181 -0.07 20.15 -3.19
CA CYS A 181 1.15 19.37 -3.06
C CYS A 181 1.67 18.89 -4.43
N SER A 182 2.98 18.85 -4.59
CA SER A 182 3.60 18.24 -5.77
C SER A 182 3.35 16.72 -5.78
N HIS A 183 3.46 16.09 -6.96
CA HIS A 183 3.34 14.64 -7.08
C HIS A 183 4.32 13.90 -6.16
N VAL A 184 5.57 14.35 -6.09
CA VAL A 184 6.62 13.74 -5.23
C VAL A 184 6.25 13.87 -3.75
N ALA A 185 5.80 15.06 -3.32
CA ALA A 185 5.40 15.26 -1.92
C ALA A 185 4.18 14.42 -1.56
N THR A 186 3.21 14.30 -2.46
CA THR A 186 2.04 13.43 -2.30
C THR A 186 2.47 11.97 -2.15
N THR A 187 3.36 11.49 -3.02
CA THR A 187 3.90 10.13 -2.96
C THR A 187 4.60 9.89 -1.62
N LEU A 188 5.52 10.77 -1.22
CA LEU A 188 6.24 10.63 0.06
C LEU A 188 5.29 10.67 1.27
N ALA A 189 4.27 11.55 1.24
CA ALA A 189 3.28 11.62 2.31
C ALA A 189 2.49 10.32 2.45
N ILE A 190 2.01 9.73 1.34
CA ILE A 190 1.24 8.49 1.36
C ILE A 190 2.11 7.30 1.75
N LEU A 191 3.34 7.20 1.25
CA LEU A 191 4.29 6.17 1.67
C LEU A 191 4.63 6.31 3.16
N GLY A 192 4.81 7.55 3.64
CA GLY A 192 5.04 7.83 5.06
C GLY A 192 3.86 7.43 5.94
N VAL A 193 2.62 7.70 5.51
CA VAL A 193 1.40 7.27 6.19
C VAL A 193 1.33 5.74 6.26
N ASN A 194 1.62 5.04 5.17
CA ASN A 194 1.62 3.57 5.18
C ASN A 194 2.72 3.01 6.08
N MET A 195 3.94 3.57 6.00
CA MET A 195 5.05 3.16 6.86
C MET A 195 4.74 3.40 8.34
N PHE A 196 4.04 4.48 8.67
CA PHE A 196 3.57 4.73 10.03
C PHE A 196 2.66 3.60 10.55
N VAL A 197 1.74 3.07 9.73
CA VAL A 197 0.91 1.91 10.11
C VAL A 197 1.78 0.67 10.35
N VAL A 198 2.76 0.41 9.49
CA VAL A 198 3.71 -0.71 9.66
C VAL A 198 4.50 -0.57 10.97
N LEU A 199 4.98 0.64 11.28
CA LEU A 199 5.71 0.90 12.51
C LEU A 199 4.82 0.77 13.76
N CYS A 200 3.54 1.17 13.68
CA CYS A 200 2.57 0.94 14.75
C CYS A 200 2.37 -0.57 15.00
N TRP A 201 2.20 -1.37 13.93
CA TRP A 201 2.12 -2.82 14.07
C TRP A 201 3.38 -3.40 14.71
N TRP A 202 4.55 -3.02 14.21
CA TRP A 202 5.84 -3.49 14.74
C TRP A 202 6.03 -3.13 16.22
N ALA A 203 5.66 -1.92 16.63
CA ALA A 203 5.75 -1.48 18.03
C ALA A 203 4.83 -2.32 18.94
N LEU A 204 3.63 -2.68 18.48
CA LEU A 204 2.71 -3.54 19.23
C LEU A 204 3.24 -4.97 19.34
N GLU A 205 3.78 -5.51 18.25
CA GLU A 205 4.43 -6.82 18.23
C GLU A 205 5.61 -6.86 19.22
N ALA A 206 6.54 -5.89 19.09
CA ALA A 206 7.71 -5.78 19.96
C ALA A 206 7.35 -5.59 21.44
N SER A 207 6.19 -5.01 21.74
CA SER A 207 5.64 -4.85 23.08
C SER A 207 4.91 -6.09 23.61
N GLY A 208 4.84 -7.18 22.84
CA GLY A 208 4.22 -8.44 23.24
C GLY A 208 2.70 -8.45 23.28
N PHE A 209 2.03 -7.53 22.56
CA PHE A 209 0.58 -7.55 22.47
C PHE A 209 0.08 -8.74 21.67
N SER A 210 -1.09 -9.29 22.05
CA SER A 210 -1.70 -10.44 21.38
C SER A 210 -2.01 -10.15 19.91
N ILE A 211 -2.03 -11.17 19.05
CA ILE A 211 -2.30 -11.08 17.61
C ILE A 211 -3.63 -10.35 17.34
N ALA A 212 -4.67 -10.61 18.16
CA ALA A 212 -5.96 -9.94 18.03
C ALA A 212 -5.87 -8.43 18.30
N VAL A 213 -5.10 -8.00 19.31
CA VAL A 213 -4.87 -6.58 19.59
C VAL A 213 -4.08 -5.93 18.45
N GLN A 214 -3.04 -6.61 17.94
CA GLN A 214 -2.30 -6.13 16.76
C GLN A 214 -3.25 -5.91 15.57
N LEU A 215 -4.15 -6.85 15.29
CA LEU A 215 -5.13 -6.74 14.19
C LEU A 215 -6.07 -5.56 14.37
N TYR A 216 -6.72 -5.45 15.53
CA TYR A 216 -7.69 -4.38 15.78
C TYR A 216 -7.02 -3.01 15.76
N ALA A 217 -5.81 -2.90 16.27
CA ALA A 217 -5.04 -1.67 16.24
C ALA A 217 -4.65 -1.28 14.79
N VAL A 218 -4.17 -2.23 13.99
CA VAL A 218 -3.86 -1.98 12.57
C VAL A 218 -5.12 -1.52 11.82
N ILE A 219 -6.26 -2.17 12.02
CA ILE A 219 -7.53 -1.75 11.41
C ILE A 219 -7.91 -0.33 11.86
N ALA A 220 -7.86 -0.05 13.17
CA ALA A 220 -8.23 1.25 13.71
C ALA A 220 -7.31 2.37 13.20
N VAL A 221 -5.99 2.16 13.22
CA VAL A 221 -5.01 3.13 12.72
C VAL A 221 -5.19 3.33 11.21
N SER A 222 -5.37 2.25 10.43
CA SER A 222 -5.60 2.33 8.99
C SER A 222 -6.86 3.12 8.64
N LEU A 223 -7.96 2.89 9.35
CA LEU A 223 -9.20 3.67 9.19
C LEU A 223 -9.00 5.14 9.59
N LEU A 224 -8.24 5.41 10.65
CA LEU A 224 -7.93 6.77 11.08
C LEU A 224 -7.13 7.53 10.03
N VAL A 225 -6.06 6.93 9.50
CA VAL A 225 -5.16 7.60 8.54
C VAL A 225 -5.71 7.64 7.11
N THR A 226 -6.70 6.82 6.76
CA THR A 226 -7.37 6.87 5.46
C THR A 226 -8.70 7.62 5.56
N SER A 227 -9.69 7.05 6.23
CA SER A 227 -11.04 7.64 6.35
C SER A 227 -11.06 8.87 7.25
N GLY A 228 -10.44 8.77 8.44
CA GLY A 228 -10.41 9.88 9.41
C GLY A 228 -9.70 11.10 8.83
N LEU A 229 -8.50 10.92 8.29
CA LEU A 229 -7.74 12.00 7.67
C LEU A 229 -8.51 12.61 6.49
N TYR A 230 -9.06 11.77 5.61
CA TYR A 230 -9.84 12.25 4.46
C TYR A 230 -11.03 13.12 4.88
N HIS A 231 -11.87 12.66 5.81
CA HIS A 231 -13.04 13.41 6.26
C HIS A 231 -12.65 14.68 7.04
N PHE A 232 -11.61 14.61 7.87
CA PHE A 232 -11.07 15.77 8.56
C PHE A 232 -10.64 16.84 7.57
N MET A 233 -9.86 16.47 6.56
CA MET A 233 -9.37 17.41 5.54
C MET A 233 -10.52 17.96 4.69
N GLN A 234 -11.47 17.13 4.27
CA GLN A 234 -12.66 17.58 3.52
C GLN A 234 -13.49 18.59 4.31
N TRP A 235 -13.68 18.36 5.61
CA TRP A 235 -14.38 19.31 6.47
C TRP A 235 -13.69 20.68 6.51
N HIS A 236 -12.35 20.70 6.58
CA HIS A 236 -11.56 21.90 6.55
C HIS A 236 -11.54 22.59 5.17
N ILE A 237 -11.52 21.81 4.09
CA ILE A 237 -11.60 22.31 2.70
C ILE A 237 -12.93 23.04 2.49
N CYS A 238 -14.05 22.40 2.85
CA CYS A 238 -15.38 22.98 2.65
C CYS A 238 -15.59 24.30 3.44
N ARG A 239 -14.86 24.50 4.54
CA ARG A 239 -14.98 25.68 5.40
C ARG A 239 -13.91 26.74 5.19
N ASP A 240 -12.96 26.52 4.26
CA ASP A 240 -11.80 27.39 4.00
C ASP A 240 -11.11 27.90 5.28
N THR A 241 -10.84 27.00 6.21
CA THR A 241 -10.30 27.34 7.52
C THR A 241 -8.87 27.93 7.43
N ARG A 242 -8.42 28.65 8.49
CA ARG A 242 -7.03 29.11 8.58
C ARG A 242 -6.02 27.96 8.46
N PHE A 243 -6.35 26.80 9.04
CA PHE A 243 -5.56 25.57 8.89
C PHE A 243 -5.41 25.16 7.42
N MET A 244 -6.51 25.15 6.66
CA MET A 244 -6.49 24.79 5.24
C MET A 244 -5.65 25.75 4.39
N ARG A 245 -5.75 27.04 4.65
CA ARG A 245 -4.91 28.06 3.97
C ARG A 245 -3.42 27.90 4.28
N ALA A 246 -3.08 27.53 5.53
CA ALA A 246 -1.70 27.19 5.90
C ALA A 246 -1.20 25.92 5.19
N MET A 247 -2.02 24.87 5.14
CA MET A 247 -1.69 23.62 4.43
C MET A 247 -1.49 23.84 2.92
N ARG A 248 -2.35 24.64 2.28
CA ARG A 248 -2.15 25.01 0.86
C ARG A 248 -0.84 25.79 0.63
N ARG A 249 -0.47 26.69 1.52
CA ARG A 249 0.83 27.40 1.43
C ARG A 249 2.01 26.43 1.56
N LEU A 250 1.91 25.43 2.44
CA LEU A 250 2.92 24.38 2.57
C LEU A 250 2.94 23.51 1.32
N GLY A 251 1.78 23.10 0.81
CA GLY A 251 1.65 22.32 -0.42
C GLY A 251 2.33 22.99 -1.62
N TYR A 252 2.08 24.27 -1.85
CA TYR A 252 2.73 25.04 -2.94
C TYR A 252 4.25 25.12 -2.80
N LYS A 253 4.80 25.08 -1.57
CA LYS A 253 6.26 25.04 -1.34
C LYS A 253 6.90 23.71 -1.69
N THR A 254 6.13 22.64 -1.86
CA THR A 254 6.64 21.32 -2.22
C THR A 254 6.99 21.16 -3.69
N HIS A 255 6.65 22.17 -4.53
CA HIS A 255 7.00 22.13 -5.94
C HIS A 255 8.51 22.31 -6.11
N ILE A 256 9.08 21.34 -6.79
CA ILE A 256 10.53 21.24 -7.01
C ILE A 256 10.96 22.41 -7.88
N SER A 257 11.95 23.17 -7.42
CA SER A 257 12.54 24.26 -8.20
C SER A 257 13.26 23.68 -9.43
N ARG A 258 13.33 24.50 -10.53
CA ARG A 258 14.08 24.16 -11.74
C ARG A 258 15.62 24.19 -11.54
N THR A 259 16.08 24.14 -10.28
CA THR A 259 17.50 24.20 -9.89
C THR A 259 17.80 23.10 -8.87
N GLY A 260 19.06 22.70 -8.76
CA GLY A 260 19.51 21.72 -7.77
C GLY A 260 19.46 20.27 -8.23
N ILE A 261 19.49 19.33 -7.28
CA ILE A 261 19.65 17.89 -7.53
C ILE A 261 18.51 17.30 -8.37
N PHE A 262 17.30 17.80 -8.20
CA PHE A 262 16.13 17.32 -8.97
C PHE A 262 16.23 17.72 -10.44
N PHE A 263 16.70 18.92 -10.73
CA PHE A 263 16.92 19.37 -12.10
C PHE A 263 18.07 18.54 -12.76
N TRP A 264 19.13 18.26 -12.02
CA TRP A 264 20.20 17.37 -12.47
C TRP A 264 19.67 15.96 -12.76
N LEU A 265 18.88 15.36 -11.85
CA LEU A 265 18.26 14.05 -12.07
C LEU A 265 17.35 14.06 -13.31
N GLN A 266 16.56 15.12 -13.52
CA GLN A 266 15.76 15.28 -14.72
C GLN A 266 16.61 15.25 -15.99
N GLN A 267 17.70 16.01 -16.01
CA GLN A 267 18.59 16.01 -17.17
C GLN A 267 19.24 14.65 -17.42
N VAL A 268 19.61 13.92 -16.37
CA VAL A 268 20.16 12.57 -16.50
C VAL A 268 19.12 11.62 -17.08
N MET A 269 17.90 11.62 -16.54
CA MET A 269 16.81 10.73 -17.02
C MET A 269 16.39 11.04 -18.46
N ASP A 270 16.38 12.30 -18.86
CA ASP A 270 16.00 12.70 -20.22
C ASP A 270 17.10 12.43 -21.28
N ARG A 271 18.32 12.03 -20.85
CA ARG A 271 19.43 11.65 -21.74
C ARG A 271 19.51 10.14 -21.99
N VAL A 272 18.94 9.34 -21.12
CA VAL A 272 18.85 7.88 -21.22
C VAL A 272 17.59 7.47 -21.98
#